data_c9729bab97989c566ff5aae957a919f3
#
_entry.id   c9729bab97989c566ff5aae957a919f3
#
_cell.length_a   1.000
_cell.length_b   1.000
_cell.length_c   1.000
_cell.angle_alpha   90.00
_cell.angle_beta   90.00
_cell.angle_gamma   90.00
#
_symmetry.space_group_name_H-M   'P 1'
#
loop_
_entity.id
_entity.type
_entity.pdbx_description
1 polymer ?
#
loop_
_entity_poly.entity_id
_entity_poly.type
_entity_poly.pdbx_seq_one_letter_code
_entity_poly.pdbx_strand_id
1 'polypeptide(L)'
;HVWDNTPYPEFNKKFYESNDLIVAISKVTDDIIKTVAPAIESTYLPHAVDASVFKKHSEEDIKVFRNEYFPDSEEKVLFFWNNRNARRKQSGSLIFWFKEFLDIVGKDKAKLIMHTEIKDQHGQDLEEIINYLGINNGEVLFSEKKIAPEILAKIYNAADCTINISDAEGFGLATLESLACGTPIIVNMTGGLQEQITDGENWFGVGLEPTSKAIIGSQDIPWIYEDRLSREVVVDALLKIYNMSPEERSKLGDLGTKHVMKNYNFENYVKRWDEIFTQAHNKHGSWQNRKNYKAWSFSEVT
;
A
#
# COMPACT_ATOMS: atom_id res chain seq x y z
N HIS A 1 6.32 8.84 -6.66
CA HIS A 1 7.75 8.66 -6.48
C HIS A 1 8.06 7.21 -6.12
N VAL A 2 9.10 6.64 -6.68
CA VAL A 2 9.42 5.20 -6.52
C VAL A 2 10.63 4.91 -5.64
N TRP A 3 11.27 5.94 -5.08
CA TRP A 3 12.51 5.84 -4.33
C TRP A 3 12.25 6.11 -2.85
N ASP A 4 11.58 5.20 -2.21
CA ASP A 4 10.97 5.40 -0.89
C ASP A 4 11.87 5.03 0.26
N ASN A 5 13.13 4.66 -0.02
CA ASN A 5 14.03 4.09 0.98
C ASN A 5 15.31 4.91 1.17
N THR A 6 15.89 4.77 2.33
CA THR A 6 17.19 5.34 2.71
C THR A 6 18.30 4.31 2.55
N PRO A 7 19.54 4.72 2.23
CA PRO A 7 19.97 6.08 1.91
C PRO A 7 19.41 6.57 0.58
N TYR A 8 19.20 7.89 0.45
CA TYR A 8 18.52 8.48 -0.70
C TYR A 8 19.46 8.59 -1.90
N PRO A 9 19.11 8.00 -3.05
CA PRO A 9 19.93 8.10 -4.25
C PRO A 9 19.85 9.49 -4.88
N GLU A 10 21.00 10.09 -5.17
CA GLU A 10 21.07 11.46 -5.71
C GLU A 10 20.85 11.54 -7.24
N PHE A 11 20.77 10.42 -7.95
CA PHE A 11 20.64 10.43 -9.42
C PHE A 11 19.31 11.07 -9.89
N ASN A 12 18.30 11.18 -9.04
CA ASN A 12 17.06 11.90 -9.34
C ASN A 12 17.12 13.41 -9.10
N LYS A 13 18.21 13.95 -8.56
CA LYS A 13 18.35 15.36 -8.21
C LYS A 13 17.96 16.30 -9.34
N LYS A 14 18.46 16.07 -10.55
CA LYS A 14 18.15 16.91 -11.72
C LYS A 14 16.68 16.90 -12.11
N PHE A 15 15.96 15.79 -11.90
CA PHE A 15 14.53 15.72 -12.11
C PHE A 15 13.77 16.53 -11.09
N TYR A 16 14.17 16.50 -9.82
CA TYR A 16 13.57 17.36 -8.80
C TYR A 16 13.82 18.83 -9.11
N GLU A 17 15.05 19.20 -9.41
CA GLU A 17 15.46 20.57 -9.71
C GLU A 17 14.84 21.14 -11.00
N SER A 18 14.25 20.31 -11.85
CA SER A 18 13.54 20.74 -13.06
C SER A 18 12.07 21.12 -12.84
N ASN A 19 11.57 21.01 -11.61
CA ASN A 19 10.19 21.36 -11.26
C ASN A 19 10.14 22.72 -10.52
N ASP A 20 9.00 23.39 -10.58
CA ASP A 20 8.74 24.60 -9.81
C ASP A 20 8.27 24.27 -8.38
N LEU A 21 7.52 23.18 -8.25
CA LEU A 21 6.96 22.67 -7.01
C LEU A 21 6.80 21.17 -7.09
N ILE A 22 7.09 20.45 -6.03
CA ILE A 22 6.85 19.00 -5.92
C ILE A 22 5.85 18.74 -4.78
N VAL A 23 4.81 17.96 -5.10
CA VAL A 23 3.85 17.49 -4.12
C VAL A 23 4.19 16.04 -3.75
N ALA A 24 4.63 15.84 -2.51
CA ALA A 24 5.03 14.53 -2.00
C ALA A 24 3.82 13.79 -1.43
N ILE A 25 3.68 12.51 -1.82
CA ILE A 25 2.54 11.66 -1.42
C ILE A 25 2.73 10.99 -0.05
N SER A 26 3.96 10.99 0.46
CA SER A 26 4.28 10.45 1.79
C SER A 26 5.32 11.33 2.49
N LYS A 27 5.42 11.24 3.80
CA LYS A 27 6.43 11.95 4.59
C LYS A 27 7.84 11.53 4.18
N VAL A 28 8.06 10.24 3.95
CA VAL A 28 9.35 9.72 3.47
C VAL A 28 9.72 10.33 2.11
N THR A 29 8.77 10.44 1.18
CA THR A 29 9.01 11.08 -0.12
C THR A 29 9.35 12.57 0.03
N ASP A 30 8.67 13.28 0.93
CA ASP A 30 8.97 14.70 1.22
C ASP A 30 10.37 14.88 1.80
N ASP A 31 10.76 14.01 2.74
CA ASP A 31 12.11 14.01 3.31
C ASP A 31 13.21 13.69 2.28
N ILE A 32 12.93 12.76 1.35
CA ILE A 32 13.82 12.47 0.21
C ILE A 32 14.04 13.73 -0.63
N ILE A 33 12.95 14.40 -1.02
CA ILE A 33 13.02 15.61 -1.86
C ILE A 33 13.81 16.70 -1.15
N LYS A 34 13.51 16.98 0.11
CA LYS A 34 14.21 17.98 0.93
C LYS A 34 15.68 17.67 1.11
N THR A 35 16.05 16.40 1.18
CA THR A 35 17.46 15.98 1.34
C THR A 35 18.21 16.05 0.02
N VAL A 36 17.62 15.54 -1.07
CA VAL A 36 18.30 15.41 -2.37
C VAL A 36 18.31 16.74 -3.14
N ALA A 37 17.24 17.54 -3.05
CA ALA A 37 17.10 18.81 -3.75
C ALA A 37 16.53 19.91 -2.83
N PRO A 38 17.30 20.35 -1.81
CA PRO A 38 16.81 21.27 -0.78
C PRO A 38 16.42 22.67 -1.28
N ALA A 39 16.84 23.04 -2.49
CA ALA A 39 16.48 24.32 -3.11
C ALA A 39 15.09 24.31 -3.76
N ILE A 40 14.46 23.13 -3.92
CA ILE A 40 13.16 22.99 -4.55
C ILE A 40 12.04 23.07 -3.50
N GLU A 41 11.01 23.85 -3.83
CA GLU A 41 9.82 23.91 -3.01
C GLU A 41 9.09 22.57 -3.06
N SER A 42 8.87 21.97 -1.89
CA SER A 42 8.06 20.77 -1.75
C SER A 42 6.96 20.95 -0.72
N THR A 43 5.87 20.24 -0.89
CA THR A 43 4.77 20.17 0.08
C THR A 43 4.29 18.75 0.19
N TYR A 44 4.00 18.32 1.41
CA TYR A 44 3.40 17.03 1.69
C TYR A 44 1.88 17.11 1.51
N LEU A 45 1.35 16.24 0.66
CA LEU A 45 -0.08 16.00 0.51
C LEU A 45 -0.31 14.52 0.21
N PRO A 46 -0.70 13.72 1.20
CA PRO A 46 -0.97 12.30 1.01
C PRO A 46 -2.22 12.11 0.15
N HIS A 47 -2.35 10.93 -0.47
CA HIS A 47 -3.60 10.54 -1.09
C HIS A 47 -4.72 10.46 -0.06
N ALA A 48 -5.96 10.54 -0.54
CA ALA A 48 -7.16 10.42 0.26
C ALA A 48 -8.03 9.24 -0.21
N VAL A 49 -8.96 8.84 0.63
CA VAL A 49 -9.93 7.81 0.34
C VAL A 49 -11.35 8.40 0.29
N ASP A 50 -12.16 7.90 -0.65
CA ASP A 50 -13.57 8.27 -0.73
C ASP A 50 -14.39 7.47 0.30
N ALA A 51 -14.73 8.13 1.41
CA ALA A 51 -15.53 7.54 2.48
C ALA A 51 -16.99 7.27 2.10
N SER A 52 -17.46 7.73 0.95
CA SER A 52 -18.79 7.33 0.45
C SER A 52 -18.78 5.88 -0.04
N VAL A 53 -17.64 5.41 -0.55
CA VAL A 53 -17.40 4.08 -1.07
C VAL A 53 -16.73 3.18 -0.04
N PHE A 54 -15.53 3.57 0.42
CA PHE A 54 -14.74 2.80 1.38
C PHE A 54 -15.12 3.18 2.81
N LYS A 55 -15.99 2.39 3.39
CA LYS A 55 -16.53 2.59 4.75
C LYS A 55 -16.88 1.27 5.40
N LYS A 56 -17.04 1.29 6.69
CA LYS A 56 -17.55 0.13 7.44
C LYS A 56 -19.01 -0.13 7.07
N HIS A 57 -19.32 -1.35 6.69
CA HIS A 57 -20.66 -1.85 6.44
C HIS A 57 -21.26 -2.50 7.68
N SER A 58 -22.56 -2.80 7.67
CA SER A 58 -23.19 -3.53 8.76
C SER A 58 -22.68 -4.97 8.85
N GLU A 59 -22.61 -5.52 10.06
CA GLU A 59 -22.17 -6.90 10.27
C GLU A 59 -23.08 -7.91 9.52
N GLU A 60 -24.38 -7.61 9.44
CA GLU A 60 -25.35 -8.45 8.75
C GLU A 60 -25.09 -8.48 7.24
N ASP A 61 -24.88 -7.30 6.60
CA ASP A 61 -24.56 -7.23 5.18
C ASP A 61 -23.26 -7.96 4.85
N ILE A 62 -22.25 -7.82 5.71
CA ILE A 62 -20.96 -8.48 5.51
C ILE A 62 -21.05 -9.98 5.75
N LYS A 63 -21.83 -10.44 6.71
CA LYS A 63 -22.05 -11.86 6.92
C LYS A 63 -22.72 -12.51 5.70
N VAL A 64 -23.74 -11.87 5.12
CA VAL A 64 -24.38 -12.34 3.88
C VAL A 64 -23.37 -12.38 2.74
N PHE A 65 -22.62 -11.29 2.52
CA PHE A 65 -21.60 -11.22 1.47
C PHE A 65 -20.50 -12.27 1.65
N ARG A 66 -20.01 -12.47 2.89
CA ARG A 66 -18.98 -13.46 3.21
C ARG A 66 -19.46 -14.89 2.91
N ASN A 67 -20.69 -15.22 3.25
CA ASN A 67 -21.26 -16.54 2.99
C ASN A 67 -21.47 -16.80 1.48
N GLU A 68 -21.83 -15.76 0.72
CA GLU A 68 -22.05 -15.88 -0.73
C GLU A 68 -20.74 -16.02 -1.50
N TYR A 69 -19.73 -15.16 -1.21
CA TYR A 69 -18.51 -15.05 -1.99
C TYR A 69 -17.32 -15.86 -1.44
N PHE A 70 -17.33 -16.16 -0.15
CA PHE A 70 -16.29 -16.93 0.52
C PHE A 70 -16.90 -18.08 1.32
N PRO A 71 -17.54 -19.05 0.65
CA PRO A 71 -18.18 -20.18 1.35
C PRO A 71 -17.13 -20.92 2.21
N ASP A 72 -17.60 -21.59 3.26
CA ASP A 72 -16.78 -22.31 4.24
C ASP A 72 -15.73 -21.42 4.97
N SER A 73 -16.03 -20.12 5.12
CA SER A 73 -15.15 -19.19 5.83
C SER A 73 -15.70 -18.69 7.17
N GLU A 74 -16.85 -19.16 7.62
CA GLU A 74 -17.56 -18.63 8.79
C GLU A 74 -16.70 -18.68 10.07
N GLU A 75 -15.94 -19.77 10.26
CA GLU A 75 -15.03 -19.95 11.40
C GLU A 75 -13.54 -19.75 11.06
N LYS A 76 -13.25 -19.18 9.87
CA LYS A 76 -11.88 -19.00 9.39
C LYS A 76 -11.47 -17.55 9.44
N VAL A 77 -10.20 -17.30 9.72
CA VAL A 77 -9.62 -15.96 9.56
C VAL A 77 -9.36 -15.71 8.07
N LEU A 78 -9.93 -14.64 7.53
CA LEU A 78 -9.72 -14.22 6.13
C LEU A 78 -8.67 -13.14 6.06
N PHE A 79 -7.55 -13.45 5.42
CA PHE A 79 -6.54 -12.49 5.05
C PHE A 79 -6.79 -12.02 3.62
N PHE A 80 -6.60 -10.73 3.35
CA PHE A 80 -6.78 -10.14 2.03
C PHE A 80 -5.49 -9.46 1.54
N TRP A 81 -5.16 -9.66 0.28
CA TRP A 81 -4.04 -9.02 -0.39
C TRP A 81 -4.51 -8.45 -1.72
N ASN A 82 -4.45 -7.12 -1.86
CA ASN A 82 -4.86 -6.39 -3.05
C ASN A 82 -3.67 -5.61 -3.62
N ASN A 83 -2.99 -6.21 -4.57
CA ASN A 83 -1.83 -5.61 -5.24
C ASN A 83 -1.65 -6.24 -6.62
N ARG A 84 -0.90 -5.56 -7.49
CA ARG A 84 -0.40 -6.16 -8.72
C ARG A 84 0.57 -7.30 -8.39
N ASN A 85 0.49 -8.40 -9.13
CA ASN A 85 1.48 -9.48 -9.06
C ASN A 85 2.79 -8.99 -9.69
N ALA A 86 3.62 -8.32 -8.93
CA ALA A 86 4.91 -7.79 -9.34
C ALA A 86 5.99 -8.12 -8.31
N ARG A 87 7.24 -8.30 -8.75
CA ARG A 87 8.35 -8.76 -7.91
C ARG A 87 8.40 -8.06 -6.54
N ARG A 88 8.38 -6.73 -6.52
CA ARG A 88 8.46 -5.96 -5.25
C ARG A 88 7.27 -6.13 -4.32
N LYS A 89 6.16 -6.67 -4.79
CA LYS A 89 4.94 -6.90 -4.00
C LYS A 89 4.94 -8.22 -3.24
N GLN A 90 5.94 -9.07 -3.50
CA GLN A 90 6.21 -10.32 -2.78
C GLN A 90 5.04 -11.31 -2.79
N SER A 91 4.28 -11.37 -3.89
CA SER A 91 3.09 -12.22 -4.04
C SER A 91 3.38 -13.70 -3.75
N GLY A 92 4.41 -14.27 -4.38
CA GLY A 92 4.81 -15.66 -4.18
C GLY A 92 5.39 -15.93 -2.80
N SER A 93 6.17 -14.98 -2.24
CA SER A 93 6.68 -15.09 -0.88
C SER A 93 5.54 -15.10 0.15
N LEU A 94 4.50 -14.26 -0.07
CA LEU A 94 3.32 -14.25 0.79
C LEU A 94 2.62 -15.61 0.79
N ILE A 95 2.39 -16.21 -0.39
CA ILE A 95 1.77 -17.54 -0.50
C ILE A 95 2.62 -18.59 0.21
N PHE A 96 3.94 -18.54 0.04
CA PHE A 96 4.85 -19.48 0.69
C PHE A 96 4.82 -19.35 2.23
N TRP A 97 4.89 -18.14 2.77
CA TRP A 97 4.82 -17.91 4.21
C TRP A 97 3.42 -18.14 4.79
N PHE A 98 2.37 -17.90 4.00
CA PHE A 98 1.00 -18.27 4.38
C PHE A 98 0.82 -19.79 4.50
N LYS A 99 1.45 -20.56 3.60
CA LYS A 99 1.48 -22.03 3.73
C LYS A 99 2.15 -22.48 5.02
N GLU A 100 3.28 -21.87 5.38
CA GLU A 100 3.97 -22.19 6.62
C GLU A 100 3.16 -21.79 7.87
N PHE A 101 2.44 -20.67 7.80
CA PHE A 101 1.45 -20.30 8.83
C PHE A 101 0.35 -21.38 8.94
N LEU A 102 -0.18 -21.86 7.81
CA LEU A 102 -1.19 -22.92 7.82
C LEU A 102 -0.66 -24.25 8.36
N ASP A 103 0.63 -24.56 8.19
CA ASP A 103 1.24 -25.75 8.80
C ASP A 103 1.22 -25.69 10.35
N ILE A 104 1.19 -24.48 10.91
CA ILE A 104 1.14 -24.28 12.37
C ILE A 104 -0.30 -24.36 12.88
N VAL A 105 -1.23 -23.65 12.23
CA VAL A 105 -2.61 -23.49 12.74
C VAL A 105 -3.60 -24.50 12.19
N GLY A 106 -3.30 -25.13 11.05
CA GLY A 106 -4.19 -26.01 10.29
C GLY A 106 -4.71 -25.37 9.00
N LYS A 107 -4.81 -26.17 7.93
CA LYS A 107 -5.25 -25.69 6.60
C LYS A 107 -6.70 -25.21 6.56
N ASP A 108 -7.51 -25.66 7.50
CA ASP A 108 -8.93 -25.33 7.64
C ASP A 108 -9.20 -24.07 8.49
N LYS A 109 -8.17 -23.41 9.03
CA LYS A 109 -8.30 -22.32 10.01
C LYS A 109 -8.26 -20.92 9.40
N ALA A 110 -7.72 -20.76 8.21
CA ALA A 110 -7.62 -19.47 7.55
C ALA A 110 -7.70 -19.59 6.03
N LYS A 111 -7.99 -18.48 5.36
CA LYS A 111 -7.92 -18.32 3.91
C LYS A 111 -7.17 -17.05 3.54
N LEU A 112 -6.44 -17.09 2.43
CA LEU A 112 -5.84 -15.93 1.80
C LEU A 112 -6.58 -15.59 0.50
N ILE A 113 -7.17 -14.40 0.44
CA ILE A 113 -7.82 -13.89 -0.77
C ILE A 113 -6.82 -12.94 -1.44
N MET A 114 -6.53 -13.17 -2.71
CA MET A 114 -5.62 -12.34 -3.50
C MET A 114 -6.37 -11.73 -4.69
N HIS A 115 -6.52 -10.39 -4.67
CA HIS A 115 -7.07 -9.66 -5.81
C HIS A 115 -5.92 -9.20 -6.70
N THR A 116 -5.67 -9.95 -7.78
CA THR A 116 -4.52 -9.77 -8.66
C THR A 116 -4.63 -10.62 -9.93
N GLU A 117 -3.87 -10.29 -10.97
CA GLU A 117 -3.61 -11.20 -12.09
C GLU A 117 -2.70 -12.35 -11.64
N ILE A 118 -3.16 -13.59 -11.81
CA ILE A 118 -2.42 -14.80 -11.38
C ILE A 118 -1.11 -14.93 -12.16
N LYS A 119 -1.10 -14.54 -13.45
CA LYS A 119 0.05 -14.66 -14.38
C LYS A 119 0.39 -13.28 -14.98
N ASP A 120 0.95 -12.38 -14.19
CA ASP A 120 1.44 -11.07 -14.65
C ASP A 120 2.87 -11.24 -15.23
N GLN A 121 3.16 -10.59 -16.37
CA GLN A 121 4.48 -10.64 -17.03
C GLN A 121 5.63 -10.09 -16.13
N HIS A 122 5.33 -9.30 -15.11
CA HIS A 122 6.31 -8.74 -14.17
C HIS A 122 6.29 -9.46 -12.82
N GLY A 123 5.50 -10.53 -12.70
CA GLY A 123 5.30 -11.30 -11.48
C GLY A 123 5.66 -12.77 -11.63
N GLN A 124 4.96 -13.57 -10.89
CA GLN A 124 5.15 -15.02 -10.81
C GLN A 124 3.88 -15.72 -11.29
N ASP A 125 3.99 -17.00 -11.67
CA ASP A 125 2.84 -17.87 -11.88
C ASP A 125 2.34 -18.34 -10.51
N LEU A 126 1.32 -17.67 -9.99
CA LEU A 126 0.79 -17.93 -8.65
C LEU A 126 0.01 -19.25 -8.58
N GLU A 127 -0.56 -19.71 -9.70
CA GLU A 127 -1.23 -20.99 -9.79
C GLU A 127 -0.24 -22.16 -9.63
N GLU A 128 0.90 -22.09 -10.30
CA GLU A 128 1.98 -23.06 -10.14
C GLU A 128 2.52 -23.09 -8.71
N ILE A 129 2.63 -21.92 -8.05
CA ILE A 129 3.09 -21.85 -6.66
C ILE A 129 2.14 -22.56 -5.71
N ILE A 130 0.81 -22.30 -5.79
CA ILE A 130 -0.15 -22.96 -4.89
C ILE A 130 -0.24 -24.46 -5.14
N ASN A 131 -0.10 -24.89 -6.40
CA ASN A 131 -0.06 -26.32 -6.77
C ASN A 131 1.18 -27.00 -6.20
N TYR A 132 2.35 -26.39 -6.38
CA TYR A 132 3.60 -26.92 -5.84
C TYR A 132 3.59 -27.01 -4.31
N LEU A 133 3.00 -26.02 -3.63
CA LEU A 133 2.92 -25.99 -2.16
C LEU A 133 1.77 -26.85 -1.59
N GLY A 134 0.90 -27.40 -2.43
CA GLY A 134 -0.24 -28.24 -2.01
C GLY A 134 -1.29 -27.48 -1.18
N ILE A 135 -1.54 -26.21 -1.53
CA ILE A 135 -2.57 -25.34 -0.93
C ILE A 135 -3.54 -24.81 -1.99
N ASN A 136 -3.98 -25.69 -2.85
CA ASN A 136 -4.88 -25.43 -3.98
C ASN A 136 -6.31 -25.92 -3.77
N ASN A 137 -6.69 -26.27 -2.52
CA ASN A 137 -8.03 -26.76 -2.19
C ASN A 137 -8.89 -25.67 -1.50
N GLY A 138 -8.68 -24.41 -1.88
CA GLY A 138 -9.46 -23.27 -1.36
C GLY A 138 -8.81 -22.55 -0.16
N GLU A 139 -7.56 -22.87 0.18
CA GLU A 139 -6.77 -22.12 1.18
C GLU A 139 -6.36 -20.76 0.62
N VAL A 140 -6.06 -20.67 -0.68
CA VAL A 140 -5.80 -19.44 -1.42
C VAL A 140 -6.86 -19.26 -2.50
N LEU A 141 -7.50 -18.10 -2.51
CA LEU A 141 -8.54 -17.72 -3.47
C LEU A 141 -8.07 -16.53 -4.31
N PHE A 142 -8.26 -16.60 -5.62
CA PHE A 142 -7.92 -15.52 -6.53
C PHE A 142 -9.15 -14.78 -7.04
N SER A 143 -9.03 -13.46 -7.12
CA SER A 143 -9.98 -12.55 -7.75
C SER A 143 -9.23 -11.77 -8.85
N GLU A 144 -9.36 -12.18 -10.12
CA GLU A 144 -8.61 -11.61 -11.23
C GLU A 144 -9.36 -10.50 -11.97
N LYS A 145 -10.69 -10.58 -11.98
CA LYS A 145 -11.50 -9.63 -12.75
C LYS A 145 -11.51 -8.26 -12.05
N LYS A 146 -11.39 -7.20 -12.86
CA LYS A 146 -11.64 -5.84 -12.37
C LYS A 146 -13.04 -5.77 -11.78
N ILE A 147 -13.15 -5.35 -10.54
CA ILE A 147 -14.40 -5.22 -9.79
C ILE A 147 -14.71 -3.75 -9.51
N ALA A 148 -15.99 -3.45 -9.25
CA ALA A 148 -16.39 -2.12 -8.85
C ALA A 148 -15.85 -1.77 -7.45
N PRO A 149 -15.53 -0.49 -7.18
CA PRO A 149 -15.01 -0.07 -5.88
C PRO A 149 -15.92 -0.46 -4.71
N GLU A 150 -17.24 -0.48 -4.89
CA GLU A 150 -18.21 -0.88 -3.87
C GLU A 150 -18.10 -2.37 -3.51
N ILE A 151 -17.78 -3.22 -4.49
CA ILE A 151 -17.54 -4.65 -4.25
C ILE A 151 -16.20 -4.84 -3.56
N LEU A 152 -15.16 -4.08 -3.98
CA LEU A 152 -13.86 -4.09 -3.32
C LEU A 152 -13.98 -3.67 -1.84
N ALA A 153 -14.78 -2.63 -1.56
CA ALA A 153 -15.07 -2.20 -0.19
C ALA A 153 -15.71 -3.33 0.65
N LYS A 154 -16.63 -4.11 0.07
CA LYS A 154 -17.21 -5.28 0.75
C LYS A 154 -16.18 -6.38 1.01
N ILE A 155 -15.22 -6.61 0.09
CA ILE A 155 -14.14 -7.57 0.33
C ILE A 155 -13.25 -7.13 1.48
N TYR A 156 -12.87 -5.85 1.56
CA TYR A 156 -12.14 -5.32 2.71
C TYR A 156 -12.91 -5.54 4.01
N ASN A 157 -14.20 -5.20 4.05
CA ASN A 157 -15.05 -5.42 5.22
C ASN A 157 -15.20 -6.91 5.60
N ALA A 158 -15.19 -7.81 4.61
CA ALA A 158 -15.30 -9.25 4.85
C ALA A 158 -13.99 -9.88 5.34
N ALA A 159 -12.86 -9.23 5.09
CA ALA A 159 -11.55 -9.69 5.53
C ALA A 159 -11.32 -9.36 7.02
N ASP A 160 -10.62 -10.23 7.71
CA ASP A 160 -10.18 -10.01 9.09
C ASP A 160 -8.90 -9.18 9.18
N CYS A 161 -8.10 -9.15 8.09
CA CYS A 161 -6.89 -8.34 7.99
C CYS A 161 -6.45 -8.21 6.53
N THR A 162 -5.99 -7.03 6.13
CA THR A 162 -5.35 -6.82 4.82
C THR A 162 -3.83 -6.80 4.96
N ILE A 163 -3.13 -7.37 3.98
CA ILE A 163 -1.67 -7.54 4.01
C ILE A 163 -1.03 -6.72 2.88
N ASN A 164 0.04 -5.99 3.19
CA ASN A 164 0.94 -5.39 2.20
C ASN A 164 2.40 -5.52 2.66
N ILE A 165 3.08 -6.53 2.16
CA ILE A 165 4.49 -6.83 2.47
C ILE A 165 5.44 -6.39 1.34
N SER A 166 5.07 -5.33 0.61
CA SER A 166 5.90 -4.80 -0.47
C SER A 166 7.29 -4.40 0.03
N ASP A 167 8.32 -4.69 -0.76
CA ASP A 167 9.71 -4.29 -0.47
C ASP A 167 9.93 -2.77 -0.55
N ALA A 168 9.07 -2.08 -1.30
CA ALA A 168 9.00 -0.64 -1.42
C ALA A 168 7.58 -0.22 -1.82
N GLU A 169 7.05 0.82 -1.18
CA GLU A 169 5.70 1.32 -1.43
C GLU A 169 5.63 2.84 -1.28
N GLY A 170 5.30 3.55 -2.37
CA GLY A 170 5.23 5.00 -2.35
C GLY A 170 4.16 5.54 -1.41
N PHE A 171 2.98 4.90 -1.43
CA PHE A 171 1.89 5.26 -0.52
C PHE A 171 1.11 4.05 0.01
N GLY A 172 0.51 3.22 -0.85
CA GLY A 172 -0.28 2.05 -0.44
C GLY A 172 -1.78 2.34 -0.31
N LEU A 173 -2.47 2.61 -1.43
CA LEU A 173 -3.92 2.89 -1.41
C LEU A 173 -4.73 1.72 -0.85
N ALA A 174 -4.37 0.48 -1.17
CA ALA A 174 -5.08 -0.71 -0.71
C ALA A 174 -5.16 -0.83 0.82
N THR A 175 -4.11 -0.44 1.54
CA THR A 175 -4.10 -0.45 3.01
C THR A 175 -4.89 0.72 3.59
N LEU A 176 -4.90 1.87 2.91
CA LEU A 176 -5.72 3.00 3.31
C LEU A 176 -7.22 2.69 3.14
N GLU A 177 -7.61 2.07 2.01
CA GLU A 177 -8.97 1.59 1.74
C GLU A 177 -9.43 0.57 2.79
N SER A 178 -8.53 -0.35 3.16
CA SER A 178 -8.77 -1.35 4.21
C SER A 178 -9.10 -0.70 5.56
N LEU A 179 -8.26 0.25 6.01
CA LEU A 179 -8.47 0.98 7.26
C LEU A 179 -9.77 1.81 7.22
N ALA A 180 -10.10 2.41 6.07
CA ALA A 180 -11.37 3.12 5.89
C ALA A 180 -12.58 2.19 6.08
N CYS A 181 -12.46 0.94 5.64
CA CYS A 181 -13.46 -0.12 5.82
C CYS A 181 -13.49 -0.74 7.23
N GLY A 182 -12.62 -0.32 8.13
CA GLY A 182 -12.55 -0.85 9.49
C GLY A 182 -11.80 -2.17 9.63
N THR A 183 -10.96 -2.50 8.66
CA THR A 183 -10.17 -3.73 8.63
C THR A 183 -8.71 -3.43 8.94
N PRO A 184 -8.11 -4.06 9.98
CA PRO A 184 -6.72 -3.85 10.36
C PRO A 184 -5.76 -4.34 9.26
N ILE A 185 -4.51 -3.87 9.32
CA ILE A 185 -3.50 -4.15 8.29
C ILE A 185 -2.25 -4.81 8.87
N ILE A 186 -1.58 -5.66 8.07
CA ILE A 186 -0.20 -6.08 8.27
C ILE A 186 0.62 -5.42 7.17
N VAL A 187 1.63 -4.63 7.52
CA VAL A 187 2.43 -3.90 6.53
C VAL A 187 3.92 -3.94 6.82
N ASN A 188 4.73 -4.00 5.77
CA ASN A 188 6.15 -3.69 5.86
C ASN A 188 6.32 -2.21 6.21
N MET A 189 7.19 -1.88 7.17
CA MET A 189 7.51 -0.52 7.60
C MET A 189 8.40 0.17 6.56
N THR A 190 7.84 0.38 5.36
CA THR A 190 8.51 1.00 4.20
C THR A 190 7.64 2.08 3.56
N GLY A 191 8.26 3.14 3.07
CA GLY A 191 7.59 4.22 2.35
C GLY A 191 6.38 4.79 3.07
N GLY A 192 5.29 5.00 2.35
CA GLY A 192 4.04 5.57 2.89
C GLY A 192 3.25 4.64 3.81
N LEU A 193 3.56 3.35 3.85
CA LEU A 193 2.87 2.41 4.76
C LEU A 193 3.14 2.74 6.23
N GLN A 194 4.30 3.30 6.54
CA GLN A 194 4.70 3.67 7.90
C GLN A 194 3.74 4.68 8.54
N GLU A 195 3.24 5.64 7.77
CA GLU A 195 2.34 6.68 8.27
C GLU A 195 0.87 6.25 8.28
N GLN A 196 0.55 5.10 7.67
CA GLN A 196 -0.80 4.53 7.67
C GLN A 196 -1.03 3.58 8.85
N ILE A 197 -0.01 2.82 9.27
CA ILE A 197 -0.14 1.78 10.30
C ILE A 197 -0.23 2.34 11.71
N THR A 198 0.26 3.57 11.93
CA THR A 198 0.32 4.18 13.27
C THR A 198 0.23 5.71 13.18
N ASP A 199 -0.31 6.32 14.23
CA ASP A 199 -0.26 7.77 14.45
C ASP A 199 0.87 8.18 15.43
N GLY A 200 1.71 7.22 15.84
CA GLY A 200 2.78 7.39 16.82
C GLY A 200 2.40 6.95 18.23
N GLU A 201 1.12 6.91 18.55
CA GLU A 201 0.59 6.46 19.85
C GLU A 201 -0.19 5.15 19.70
N ASN A 202 -1.01 5.04 18.68
CA ASN A 202 -1.86 3.89 18.40
C ASN A 202 -1.38 3.13 17.17
N TRP A 203 -1.61 1.82 17.18
CA TRP A 203 -1.39 0.94 16.04
C TRP A 203 -2.73 0.45 15.48
N PHE A 204 -2.81 0.37 14.14
CA PHE A 204 -4.03 -0.02 13.42
C PHE A 204 -3.90 -1.42 12.80
N GLY A 205 -2.96 -2.20 13.29
CA GLY A 205 -2.62 -3.54 12.85
C GLY A 205 -1.23 -3.95 13.30
N VAL A 206 -0.46 -4.60 12.42
CA VAL A 206 0.90 -5.07 12.71
C VAL A 206 1.89 -4.46 11.72
N GLY A 207 2.76 -3.57 12.21
CA GLY A 207 3.92 -3.08 11.47
C GLY A 207 5.07 -4.08 11.55
N LEU A 208 5.68 -4.37 10.40
CA LEU A 208 6.80 -5.31 10.26
C LEU A 208 8.07 -4.51 10.01
N GLU A 209 8.99 -4.52 10.98
CA GLU A 209 10.29 -3.91 10.79
C GLU A 209 11.11 -4.70 9.76
N PRO A 210 11.69 -4.03 8.74
CA PRO A 210 12.54 -4.69 7.76
C PRO A 210 13.72 -5.39 8.43
N THR A 211 13.95 -6.65 8.06
CA THR A 211 15.06 -7.46 8.61
C THR A 211 16.37 -7.21 7.87
N SER A 212 16.31 -6.69 6.64
CA SER A 212 17.47 -6.37 5.83
C SER A 212 17.13 -5.38 4.73
N LYS A 213 18.15 -4.79 4.10
CA LYS A 213 18.02 -4.02 2.86
C LYS A 213 18.72 -4.75 1.72
N ALA A 214 18.13 -4.66 0.53
CA ALA A 214 18.75 -5.11 -0.71
C ALA A 214 19.02 -3.92 -1.62
N ILE A 215 20.13 -3.95 -2.34
CA ILE A 215 20.39 -3.05 -3.46
C ILE A 215 19.85 -3.72 -4.72
N ILE A 216 18.97 -3.02 -5.42
CA ILE A 216 18.47 -3.42 -6.75
C ILE A 216 18.69 -2.27 -7.74
N GLY A 217 18.50 -2.54 -9.01
CA GLY A 217 18.61 -1.53 -10.04
C GLY A 217 18.80 -2.14 -11.42
N SER A 218 19.12 -1.27 -12.38
CA SER A 218 19.44 -1.58 -13.76
C SER A 218 20.45 -0.57 -14.28
N GLN A 219 20.85 -0.66 -15.55
CA GLN A 219 21.73 0.34 -16.16
C GLN A 219 21.11 1.74 -16.17
N ASP A 220 19.79 1.83 -16.40
CA ASP A 220 19.06 3.10 -16.43
C ASP A 220 18.80 3.66 -15.04
N ILE A 221 18.67 2.78 -14.05
CA ILE A 221 18.47 3.12 -12.64
C ILE A 221 19.57 2.41 -11.86
N PRO A 222 20.71 3.08 -11.62
CA PRO A 222 21.95 2.39 -11.23
C PRO A 222 21.84 1.65 -9.90
N TRP A 223 21.02 2.15 -8.96
CA TRP A 223 20.77 1.48 -7.69
C TRP A 223 19.60 2.12 -6.96
N ILE A 224 18.83 1.30 -6.26
CA ILE A 224 17.81 1.68 -5.27
C ILE A 224 17.90 0.70 -4.11
N TYR A 225 17.38 1.11 -2.96
CA TYR A 225 17.24 0.22 -1.82
C TYR A 225 15.82 -0.31 -1.71
N GLU A 226 15.70 -1.57 -1.31
CA GLU A 226 14.43 -2.20 -0.96
C GLU A 226 14.51 -2.79 0.44
N ASP A 227 13.43 -2.62 1.21
CA ASP A 227 13.28 -3.16 2.55
C ASP A 227 12.77 -4.60 2.48
N ARG A 228 13.52 -5.53 3.04
CA ARG A 228 13.23 -6.96 2.97
C ARG A 228 12.72 -7.49 4.31
N LEU A 229 11.71 -8.34 4.23
CA LEU A 229 11.17 -9.07 5.37
C LEU A 229 11.70 -10.50 5.40
N SER A 230 11.84 -11.06 6.59
CA SER A 230 12.06 -12.48 6.76
C SER A 230 10.74 -13.23 6.94
N ARG A 231 10.81 -14.54 6.72
CA ARG A 231 9.73 -15.49 7.00
C ARG A 231 9.15 -15.33 8.40
N GLU A 232 10.04 -15.31 9.39
CA GLU A 232 9.68 -15.30 10.82
C GLU A 232 8.79 -14.10 11.14
N VAL A 233 9.18 -12.91 10.71
CA VAL A 233 8.44 -11.66 10.98
C VAL A 233 7.04 -11.71 10.38
N VAL A 234 6.90 -12.27 9.17
CA VAL A 234 5.59 -12.33 8.49
C VAL A 234 4.71 -13.42 9.11
N VAL A 235 5.25 -14.61 9.37
CA VAL A 235 4.49 -15.71 10.00
C VAL A 235 4.05 -15.32 11.40
N ASP A 236 4.90 -14.66 12.20
CA ASP A 236 4.55 -14.17 13.53
C ASP A 236 3.44 -13.13 13.49
N ALA A 237 3.42 -12.26 12.48
CA ALA A 237 2.34 -11.28 12.30
C ALA A 237 1.00 -11.94 11.92
N LEU A 238 1.03 -12.95 11.05
CA LEU A 238 -0.16 -13.75 10.72
C LEU A 238 -0.70 -14.45 11.96
N LEU A 239 0.17 -15.07 12.76
CA LEU A 239 -0.20 -15.71 14.02
C LEU A 239 -0.76 -14.70 15.03
N LYS A 240 -0.18 -13.49 15.10
CA LYS A 240 -0.66 -12.43 15.98
C LYS A 240 -2.09 -12.03 15.65
N ILE A 241 -2.43 -11.81 14.39
CA ILE A 241 -3.80 -11.49 13.95
C ILE A 241 -4.74 -12.69 14.16
N TYR A 242 -4.27 -13.90 13.83
CA TYR A 242 -5.05 -15.13 14.01
C TYR A 242 -5.47 -15.36 15.46
N ASN A 243 -4.58 -15.10 16.42
CA ASN A 243 -4.82 -15.29 17.85
C ASN A 243 -5.64 -14.16 18.51
N MET A 244 -5.87 -13.04 17.80
CA MET A 244 -6.77 -11.98 18.28
C MET A 244 -8.24 -12.42 18.18
N SER A 245 -9.04 -12.03 19.16
CA SER A 245 -10.49 -12.18 19.06
C SER A 245 -11.06 -11.27 17.94
N PRO A 246 -12.27 -11.55 17.42
CA PRO A 246 -12.94 -10.65 16.47
C PRO A 246 -13.07 -9.21 17.01
N GLU A 247 -13.34 -9.06 18.31
CA GLU A 247 -13.48 -7.76 18.98
C GLU A 247 -12.15 -6.99 19.03
N GLU A 248 -11.03 -7.69 19.26
CA GLU A 248 -9.69 -7.10 19.24
C GLU A 248 -9.33 -6.60 17.83
N ARG A 249 -9.60 -7.41 16.78
CA ARG A 249 -9.41 -7.00 15.39
C ARG A 249 -10.29 -5.81 15.01
N SER A 250 -11.57 -5.84 15.39
CA SER A 250 -12.51 -4.74 15.17
C SER A 250 -12.05 -3.44 15.83
N LYS A 251 -11.53 -3.51 17.06
CA LYS A 251 -10.99 -2.34 17.77
C LYS A 251 -9.81 -1.71 17.03
N LEU A 252 -8.89 -2.51 16.51
CA LEU A 252 -7.78 -2.01 15.67
C LEU A 252 -8.30 -1.34 14.40
N GLY A 253 -9.26 -1.95 13.72
CA GLY A 253 -9.91 -1.41 12.54
C GLY A 253 -10.62 -0.08 12.81
N ASP A 254 -11.36 0.04 13.92
CA ASP A 254 -12.06 1.26 14.33
C ASP A 254 -11.08 2.42 14.62
N LEU A 255 -9.93 2.13 15.22
CA LEU A 255 -8.85 3.11 15.40
C LEU A 255 -8.29 3.54 14.04
N GLY A 256 -8.07 2.59 13.13
CA GLY A 256 -7.61 2.86 11.77
C GLY A 256 -8.59 3.72 10.98
N THR A 257 -9.91 3.42 11.05
CA THR A 257 -10.94 4.25 10.41
C THR A 257 -10.90 5.70 10.91
N LYS A 258 -10.77 5.91 12.22
CA LYS A 258 -10.65 7.27 12.80
C LYS A 258 -9.41 7.99 12.29
N HIS A 259 -8.28 7.29 12.20
CA HIS A 259 -7.04 7.83 11.64
C HIS A 259 -7.20 8.26 10.19
N VAL A 260 -7.81 7.41 9.35
CA VAL A 260 -8.06 7.69 7.94
C VAL A 260 -8.99 8.88 7.77
N MET A 261 -10.13 8.90 8.45
CA MET A 261 -11.10 9.99 8.35
C MET A 261 -10.52 11.33 8.80
N LYS A 262 -9.59 11.33 9.74
CA LYS A 262 -8.91 12.55 10.21
C LYS A 262 -7.84 13.04 9.24
N ASN A 263 -7.00 12.14 8.71
CA ASN A 263 -5.76 12.51 8.04
C ASN A 263 -5.80 12.35 6.52
N TYR A 264 -6.72 11.52 5.98
CA TYR A 264 -6.80 11.15 4.57
C TYR A 264 -8.19 11.39 3.99
N ASN A 265 -8.84 12.45 4.47
CA ASN A 265 -10.19 12.85 4.09
C ASN A 265 -10.20 13.48 2.68
N PHE A 266 -11.14 13.03 1.83
CA PHE A 266 -11.20 13.43 0.42
C PHE A 266 -11.55 14.92 0.24
N GLU A 267 -12.43 15.50 1.06
CA GLU A 267 -12.78 16.92 0.99
C GLU A 267 -11.57 17.81 1.29
N ASN A 268 -10.81 17.47 2.33
CA ASN A 268 -9.59 18.18 2.67
C ASN A 268 -8.52 18.04 1.58
N TYR A 269 -8.41 16.86 0.96
CA TYR A 269 -7.50 16.61 -0.16
C TYR A 269 -7.82 17.51 -1.36
N VAL A 270 -9.08 17.60 -1.78
CA VAL A 270 -9.53 18.46 -2.88
C VAL A 270 -9.23 19.93 -2.56
N LYS A 271 -9.59 20.39 -1.35
CA LYS A 271 -9.32 21.76 -0.91
C LYS A 271 -7.82 22.09 -0.93
N ARG A 272 -6.98 21.18 -0.45
CA ARG A 272 -5.53 21.39 -0.45
C ARG A 272 -4.96 21.44 -1.88
N TRP A 273 -5.46 20.63 -2.81
CA TRP A 273 -5.05 20.73 -4.21
C TRP A 273 -5.45 22.08 -4.83
N ASP A 274 -6.65 22.58 -4.56
CA ASP A 274 -7.09 23.90 -5.04
C ASP A 274 -6.16 25.02 -4.51
N GLU A 275 -5.82 24.99 -3.23
CA GLU A 275 -4.86 25.91 -2.63
C GLU A 275 -3.48 25.82 -3.30
N ILE A 276 -2.95 24.61 -3.50
CA ILE A 276 -1.65 24.37 -4.12
C ILE A 276 -1.62 24.88 -5.56
N PHE A 277 -2.62 24.57 -6.37
CA PHE A 277 -2.72 25.06 -7.75
C PHE A 277 -2.85 26.56 -7.81
N THR A 278 -3.64 27.17 -6.93
CA THR A 278 -3.80 28.62 -6.85
C THR A 278 -2.50 29.31 -6.47
N GLN A 279 -1.78 28.80 -5.47
CA GLN A 279 -0.47 29.32 -5.06
C GLN A 279 0.57 29.17 -6.17
N ALA A 280 0.66 27.99 -6.78
CA ALA A 280 1.58 27.75 -7.89
C ALA A 280 1.29 28.66 -9.08
N HIS A 281 0.02 28.86 -9.46
CA HIS A 281 -0.36 29.78 -10.51
C HIS A 281 0.02 31.23 -10.19
N ASN A 282 -0.26 31.70 -8.98
CA ASN A 282 0.06 33.07 -8.57
C ASN A 282 1.57 33.32 -8.54
N LYS A 283 2.35 32.33 -8.16
CA LYS A 283 3.83 32.42 -8.05
C LYS A 283 4.52 32.27 -9.40
N HIS A 284 4.14 31.28 -10.20
CA HIS A 284 4.83 30.88 -11.42
C HIS A 284 4.14 31.30 -12.72
N GLY A 285 2.87 31.68 -12.66
CA GLY A 285 2.04 32.07 -13.82
C GLY A 285 1.44 30.88 -14.56
N SER A 286 0.80 31.18 -15.70
CA SER A 286 0.26 30.18 -16.62
C SER A 286 1.31 29.73 -17.63
N TRP A 287 0.98 28.73 -18.45
CA TRP A 287 1.82 28.31 -19.57
C TRP A 287 2.17 29.49 -20.52
N GLN A 288 1.24 30.40 -20.80
CA GLN A 288 1.48 31.55 -21.66
C GLN A 288 2.24 32.71 -20.97
N ASN A 289 2.09 32.86 -19.66
CA ASN A 289 2.62 33.97 -18.86
C ASN A 289 3.49 33.48 -17.70
N ARG A 290 4.30 32.46 -17.96
CA ARG A 290 5.14 31.86 -16.94
C ARG A 290 6.17 32.86 -16.38
N LYS A 291 6.16 33.06 -15.08
CA LYS A 291 7.12 33.89 -14.36
C LYS A 291 8.42 33.11 -14.13
N ASN A 292 9.54 33.80 -14.23
CA ASN A 292 10.88 33.25 -14.00
C ASN A 292 11.30 32.11 -14.95
N TYR A 293 10.58 31.93 -16.07
CA TYR A 293 10.93 30.94 -17.07
C TYR A 293 12.08 31.48 -17.96
N LYS A 294 13.16 30.71 -18.09
CA LYS A 294 14.20 30.97 -19.10
C LYS A 294 13.76 30.28 -20.40
N ALA A 295 13.53 31.07 -21.43
CA ALA A 295 13.23 30.53 -22.74
C ALA A 295 14.39 29.65 -23.24
N TRP A 296 14.06 28.57 -23.96
CA TRP A 296 15.06 27.75 -24.65
C TRP A 296 15.81 28.59 -25.65
N SER A 297 17.13 28.50 -25.62
CA SER A 297 17.97 29.02 -26.69
C SER A 297 18.51 27.83 -27.50
N PHE A 298 18.30 27.84 -28.80
CA PHE A 298 18.99 26.92 -29.68
C PHE A 298 20.38 27.47 -29.97
N SER A 299 21.42 26.65 -29.76
CA SER A 299 22.74 26.89 -30.32
C SER A 299 22.98 25.85 -31.41
N GLU A 300 23.24 26.30 -32.65
CA GLU A 300 23.80 25.42 -33.65
C GLU A 300 25.20 25.02 -33.23
N VAL A 301 25.42 23.73 -33.12
CA VAL A 301 26.76 23.16 -32.94
C VAL A 301 27.34 23.00 -34.33
N THR A 302 28.17 23.95 -34.77
CA THR A 302 28.97 23.86 -35.98
C THR A 302 30.15 22.90 -35.78
#